data_0196008819f16bcae4c86eddb858133b
#
_entry.id   0196008819f16bcae4c86eddb858133b
#
_cell.length_a   1.000
_cell.length_b   1.000
_cell.length_c   1.000
_cell.angle_alpha   90.00
_cell.angle_beta   90.00
_cell.angle_gamma   90.00
#
_symmetry.space_group_name_H-M   'P 1'
#
loop_
_entity.id
_entity.type
_entity.pdbx_description
1 polymer ?
#
loop_
_entity_poly.entity_id
_entity_poly.type
_entity_poly.pdbx_seq_one_letter_code
_entity_poly.pdbx_strand_id
1 'polypeptide(L)'
;MSKYRVDSVYKLLEQSRRQFERLPHNIDQKWTKAVQLGWYPTSYMPFHLSNKSLSTQENLDLRLLDAFEANYSEAKDYLLNNGRDRRHIISVAIDLHESRNYIASIPLFLSQSDGIFEELLGQSVFTRRPQNLDKVGRKLDSIFETDSIRRAIFGLFCKESPYSAKSDSFSKDDKAKSPNRNGILHGDYRHLDYGTYMNSCKSICLLSSIIWLMSAHEEEQTS
;
A
#
# COMPACT_ATOMS: atom_id res chain seq x y z
N MET A 1 25.95 29.48 -29.13
CA MET A 1 25.79 28.43 -28.11
C MET A 1 26.67 27.25 -28.48
N SER A 2 27.55 26.81 -27.60
CA SER A 2 28.54 25.78 -27.90
C SER A 2 27.85 24.41 -28.11
N LYS A 3 28.23 23.66 -29.16
CA LYS A 3 27.79 22.31 -29.52
C LYS A 3 27.86 21.34 -28.31
N TYR A 4 28.83 21.52 -27.44
CA TYR A 4 29.03 20.75 -26.20
C TYR A 4 27.89 20.94 -25.16
N ARG A 5 27.20 22.06 -25.13
CA ARG A 5 26.08 22.34 -24.22
C ARG A 5 24.81 21.61 -24.66
N VAL A 6 24.61 21.52 -25.97
CA VAL A 6 23.48 20.85 -26.57
C VAL A 6 23.60 19.34 -26.38
N ASP A 7 24.79 18.75 -26.63
CA ASP A 7 25.05 17.32 -26.44
C ASP A 7 24.88 16.88 -24.97
N SER A 8 25.25 17.74 -24.03
CA SER A 8 25.06 17.49 -22.60
C SER A 8 23.58 17.47 -22.19
N VAL A 9 22.77 18.37 -22.75
CA VAL A 9 21.32 18.39 -22.50
C VAL A 9 20.63 17.17 -23.09
N TYR A 10 21.01 16.77 -24.32
CA TYR A 10 20.47 15.54 -24.93
C TYR A 10 20.80 14.28 -24.10
N LYS A 11 22.00 14.15 -23.59
CA LYS A 11 22.39 13.03 -22.71
C LYS A 11 21.58 13.00 -21.42
N LEU A 12 21.34 14.16 -20.81
CA LEU A 12 20.52 14.26 -19.60
C LEU A 12 19.04 13.88 -19.88
N LEU A 13 18.48 14.35 -20.98
CA LEU A 13 17.13 14.01 -21.39
C LEU A 13 16.98 12.51 -21.67
N GLU A 14 17.96 11.91 -22.36
CA GLU A 14 17.96 10.47 -22.65
C GLU A 14 18.11 9.64 -21.38
N GLN A 15 18.95 10.06 -20.43
CA GLN A 15 19.08 9.40 -19.12
C GLN A 15 17.77 9.49 -18.31
N SER A 16 17.14 10.66 -18.28
CA SER A 16 15.85 10.86 -17.63
C SER A 16 14.76 9.98 -18.25
N ARG A 17 14.68 9.94 -19.58
CA ARG A 17 13.73 9.09 -20.30
C ARG A 17 13.93 7.62 -19.94
N ARG A 18 15.17 7.09 -19.95
CA ARG A 18 15.47 5.71 -19.55
C ARG A 18 15.11 5.41 -18.10
N GLN A 19 15.25 6.40 -17.20
CA GLN A 19 14.81 6.26 -15.80
C GLN A 19 13.30 6.16 -15.70
N PHE A 20 12.56 6.99 -16.42
CA PHE A 20 11.08 6.91 -16.48
C PHE A 20 10.58 5.59 -17.05
N GLU A 21 11.17 5.10 -18.14
CA GLU A 21 10.83 3.81 -18.75
C GLU A 21 11.05 2.61 -17.81
N ARG A 22 12.01 2.71 -16.87
CA ARG A 22 12.31 1.68 -15.87
C ARG A 22 11.50 1.81 -14.58
N LEU A 23 10.84 2.94 -14.38
CA LEU A 23 10.16 3.24 -13.11
C LEU A 23 9.09 2.19 -12.76
N PRO A 24 8.20 1.76 -13.67
CA PRO A 24 7.20 0.73 -13.36
C PRO A 24 7.81 -0.59 -12.89
N HIS A 25 8.88 -1.05 -13.55
CA HIS A 25 9.59 -2.27 -13.17
C HIS A 25 10.26 -2.12 -11.79
N ASN A 26 10.88 -0.98 -11.51
CA ASN A 26 11.50 -0.69 -10.23
C ASN A 26 10.48 -0.63 -9.09
N ILE A 27 9.29 -0.07 -9.36
CA ILE A 27 8.18 -0.05 -8.41
C ILE A 27 7.77 -1.48 -8.10
N ASP A 28 7.40 -2.26 -9.11
CA ASP A 28 6.97 -3.64 -8.94
C ASP A 28 8.01 -4.45 -8.14
N GLN A 29 9.28 -4.44 -8.56
CA GLN A 29 10.33 -5.24 -7.93
C GLN A 29 10.60 -4.86 -6.47
N LYS A 30 10.67 -3.56 -6.17
CA LYS A 30 11.05 -3.08 -4.83
C LYS A 30 9.88 -3.08 -3.86
N TRP A 31 8.71 -2.63 -4.32
CA TRP A 31 7.54 -2.57 -3.48
C TRP A 31 6.88 -3.92 -3.25
N THR A 32 7.10 -4.93 -4.09
CA THR A 32 6.70 -6.31 -3.79
C THR A 32 7.29 -6.77 -2.46
N LYS A 33 8.56 -6.44 -2.16
CA LYS A 33 9.17 -6.77 -0.86
C LYS A 33 8.50 -6.04 0.31
N ALA A 34 8.11 -4.79 0.11
CA ALA A 34 7.39 -4.02 1.14
C ALA A 34 5.98 -4.58 1.39
N VAL A 35 5.25 -4.95 0.32
CA VAL A 35 3.93 -5.58 0.40
C VAL A 35 4.00 -6.93 1.12
N GLN A 36 5.04 -7.72 0.93
CA GLN A 36 5.28 -8.97 1.66
C GLN A 36 5.51 -8.74 3.17
N LEU A 37 5.77 -7.51 3.59
CA LEU A 37 5.84 -7.08 4.99
C LEU A 37 4.59 -6.30 5.44
N GLY A 38 3.58 -6.18 4.59
CA GLY A 38 2.34 -5.47 4.88
C GLY A 38 2.35 -3.96 4.61
N TRP A 39 3.39 -3.41 3.99
CA TRP A 39 3.44 -2.02 3.59
C TRP A 39 2.92 -1.81 2.17
N TYR A 40 2.05 -0.83 1.99
CA TYR A 40 1.56 -0.40 0.68
C TYR A 40 2.00 1.03 0.38
N PRO A 41 2.32 1.36 -0.89
CA PRO A 41 2.69 2.71 -1.28
C PRO A 41 1.48 3.65 -1.14
N THR A 42 1.76 4.90 -0.77
CA THR A 42 0.75 5.95 -0.62
C THR A 42 1.16 7.19 -1.39
N SER A 43 0.22 8.09 -1.71
CA SER A 43 0.49 9.31 -2.45
C SER A 43 1.39 10.31 -1.71
N TYR A 44 1.46 10.20 -0.39
CA TYR A 44 2.22 11.11 0.49
C TYR A 44 3.56 10.53 0.99
N MET A 45 3.90 9.29 0.64
CA MET A 45 5.18 8.68 1.01
C MET A 45 6.13 8.60 -0.19
N PRO A 46 7.46 8.72 0.03
CA PRO A 46 8.42 8.62 -1.06
C PRO A 46 8.46 7.20 -1.64
N PHE A 47 8.35 7.09 -2.97
CA PHE A 47 8.42 5.82 -3.69
C PHE A 47 9.82 5.19 -3.73
N HIS A 48 10.87 5.99 -3.49
CA HIS A 48 12.24 5.50 -3.62
C HIS A 48 12.64 4.63 -2.44
N LEU A 49 12.85 3.34 -2.71
CA LEU A 49 13.47 2.39 -1.78
C LEU A 49 14.90 2.10 -2.23
N SER A 50 15.87 2.42 -1.38
CA SER A 50 17.28 2.16 -1.63
C SER A 50 17.62 0.67 -1.43
N ASN A 51 18.72 0.19 -2.05
CA ASN A 51 19.16 -1.18 -1.82
C ASN A 51 19.53 -1.43 -0.35
N LYS A 52 20.00 -0.41 0.37
CA LYS A 52 20.28 -0.48 1.81
C LYS A 52 18.98 -0.73 2.60
N SER A 53 17.89 -0.03 2.27
CA SER A 53 16.58 -0.25 2.91
C SER A 53 16.04 -1.66 2.66
N LEU A 54 16.32 -2.23 1.51
CA LEU A 54 15.88 -3.56 1.08
C LEU A 54 16.78 -4.71 1.55
N SER A 55 17.84 -4.43 2.31
CA SER A 55 18.86 -5.43 2.71
C SER A 55 18.32 -6.41 3.77
N THR A 56 17.48 -5.94 4.68
CA THR A 56 16.82 -6.75 5.71
C THR A 56 15.38 -6.28 5.91
N GLN A 57 14.54 -7.17 6.47
CA GLN A 57 13.17 -6.81 6.87
C GLN A 57 13.15 -5.62 7.83
N GLU A 58 13.99 -5.67 8.86
CA GLU A 58 14.07 -4.62 9.87
C GLU A 58 14.42 -3.25 9.28
N ASN A 59 15.41 -3.18 8.38
CA ASN A 59 15.77 -1.94 7.70
C ASN A 59 14.63 -1.40 6.84
N LEU A 60 13.85 -2.27 6.21
CA LEU A 60 12.70 -1.87 5.41
C LEU A 60 11.55 -1.38 6.27
N ASP A 61 11.21 -2.11 7.34
CA ASP A 61 10.19 -1.72 8.31
C ASP A 61 10.53 -0.36 8.94
N LEU A 62 11.76 -0.16 9.43
CA LEU A 62 12.20 1.12 9.99
C LEU A 62 12.14 2.25 8.99
N ARG A 63 12.64 2.04 7.76
CA ARG A 63 12.63 3.08 6.72
C ARG A 63 11.21 3.51 6.35
N LEU A 64 10.27 2.57 6.26
CA LEU A 64 8.88 2.88 5.91
C LEU A 64 8.13 3.48 7.09
N LEU A 65 8.43 3.04 8.30
CA LEU A 65 7.90 3.66 9.53
C LEU A 65 8.35 5.12 9.66
N ASP A 66 9.64 5.41 9.51
CA ASP A 66 10.18 6.78 9.53
C ASP A 66 9.49 7.67 8.48
N ALA A 67 9.29 7.12 7.26
CA ALA A 67 8.61 7.84 6.20
C ALA A 67 7.13 8.10 6.51
N PHE A 68 6.43 7.14 7.12
CA PHE A 68 5.06 7.28 7.56
C PHE A 68 4.93 8.33 8.67
N GLU A 69 5.77 8.26 9.71
CA GLU A 69 5.76 9.20 10.83
C GLU A 69 6.03 10.64 10.38
N ALA A 70 7.00 10.83 9.47
CA ALA A 70 7.30 12.14 8.90
C ALA A 70 6.14 12.78 8.12
N ASN A 71 5.19 11.95 7.63
CA ASN A 71 4.05 12.38 6.83
C ASN A 71 2.70 12.03 7.48
N TYR A 72 2.66 11.75 8.79
CA TYR A 72 1.44 11.29 9.46
C TYR A 72 0.29 12.30 9.40
N SER A 73 0.59 13.61 9.57
CA SER A 73 -0.45 14.65 9.45
C SER A 73 -1.10 14.64 8.06
N GLU A 74 -0.30 14.51 7.01
CA GLU A 74 -0.79 14.42 5.64
C GLU A 74 -1.60 13.13 5.41
N ALA A 75 -1.15 12.01 5.98
CA ALA A 75 -1.88 10.75 5.96
C ALA A 75 -3.28 10.87 6.58
N LYS A 76 -3.37 11.48 7.76
CA LYS A 76 -4.62 11.73 8.49
C LYS A 76 -5.56 12.62 7.66
N ASP A 77 -5.07 13.76 7.20
CA ASP A 77 -5.85 14.70 6.40
C ASP A 77 -6.32 14.06 5.09
N TYR A 78 -5.46 13.27 4.44
CA TYR A 78 -5.80 12.55 3.22
C TYR A 78 -6.95 11.57 3.44
N LEU A 79 -6.87 10.74 4.48
CA LEU A 79 -7.91 9.77 4.83
C LEU A 79 -9.24 10.43 5.16
N LEU A 80 -9.21 11.51 5.97
CA LEU A 80 -10.42 12.22 6.38
C LEU A 80 -11.08 12.99 5.23
N ASN A 81 -10.30 13.54 4.30
CA ASN A 81 -10.82 14.31 3.18
C ASN A 81 -11.35 13.42 2.05
N ASN A 82 -10.77 12.23 1.87
CA ASN A 82 -11.11 11.33 0.77
C ASN A 82 -11.92 10.09 1.22
N GLY A 83 -12.20 9.95 2.52
CA GLY A 83 -12.95 8.81 3.10
C GLY A 83 -14.44 8.81 2.80
N ARG A 84 -15.00 9.90 2.21
CA ARG A 84 -16.41 10.02 1.79
C ARG A 84 -17.39 9.60 2.88
N ASP A 85 -18.37 8.78 2.54
CA ASP A 85 -19.40 8.28 3.48
C ASP A 85 -18.81 7.48 4.64
N ARG A 86 -17.57 6.98 4.49
CA ARG A 86 -16.84 6.23 5.53
C ARG A 86 -16.03 7.11 6.47
N ARG A 87 -16.01 8.44 6.24
CA ARG A 87 -15.22 9.41 7.02
C ARG A 87 -15.43 9.28 8.53
N HIS A 88 -16.66 9.07 8.96
CA HIS A 88 -17.00 8.94 10.39
C HIS A 88 -16.37 7.70 11.02
N ILE A 89 -16.31 6.55 10.31
CA ILE A 89 -15.67 5.32 10.80
C ILE A 89 -14.15 5.49 10.77
N ILE A 90 -13.61 6.08 9.70
CA ILE A 90 -12.17 6.36 9.55
C ILE A 90 -11.69 7.31 10.66
N SER A 91 -12.47 8.34 11.00
CA SER A 91 -12.15 9.25 12.10
C SER A 91 -12.04 8.50 13.43
N VAL A 92 -12.99 7.64 13.75
CA VAL A 92 -12.92 6.80 14.97
C VAL A 92 -11.69 5.91 14.97
N ALA A 93 -11.34 5.31 13.82
CA ALA A 93 -10.17 4.46 13.72
C ALA A 93 -8.86 5.25 13.93
N ILE A 94 -8.80 6.49 13.45
CA ILE A 94 -7.68 7.41 13.66
C ILE A 94 -7.58 7.82 15.14
N ASP A 95 -8.69 8.20 15.78
CA ASP A 95 -8.71 8.56 17.20
C ASP A 95 -8.23 7.40 18.09
N LEU A 96 -8.61 6.17 17.75
CA LEU A 96 -8.12 4.96 18.41
C LEU A 96 -6.62 4.74 18.18
N HIS A 97 -6.12 5.00 16.97
CA HIS A 97 -4.68 4.94 16.69
C HIS A 97 -3.90 5.97 17.51
N GLU A 98 -4.35 7.22 17.54
CA GLU A 98 -3.71 8.32 18.29
C GLU A 98 -3.75 8.06 19.80
N SER A 99 -4.81 7.44 20.30
CA SER A 99 -4.91 7.00 21.71
C SER A 99 -4.16 5.69 22.01
N ARG A 100 -3.41 5.16 21.04
CA ARG A 100 -2.62 3.91 21.14
C ARG A 100 -3.47 2.65 21.35
N ASN A 101 -4.76 2.71 21.06
CA ASN A 101 -5.65 1.54 21.09
C ASN A 101 -5.62 0.79 19.74
N TYR A 102 -4.47 0.19 19.43
CA TYR A 102 -4.24 -0.47 18.15
C TYR A 102 -5.07 -1.73 17.96
N ILE A 103 -5.44 -2.40 19.06
CA ILE A 103 -6.31 -3.58 19.04
C ILE A 103 -7.66 -3.22 18.41
N ALA A 104 -8.19 -2.03 18.69
CA ALA A 104 -9.48 -1.58 18.17
C ALA A 104 -9.34 -0.86 16.80
N SER A 105 -8.27 -0.10 16.57
CA SER A 105 -8.09 0.66 15.32
C SER A 105 -7.84 -0.24 14.11
N ILE A 106 -7.00 -1.27 14.26
CA ILE A 106 -6.60 -2.16 13.14
C ILE A 106 -7.80 -2.84 12.48
N PRO A 107 -8.72 -3.51 13.20
CA PRO A 107 -9.92 -4.12 12.59
C PRO A 107 -10.77 -3.11 11.83
N LEU A 108 -10.89 -1.87 12.30
CA LEU A 108 -11.63 -0.82 11.60
C LEU A 108 -10.95 -0.43 10.29
N PHE A 109 -9.65 -0.18 10.29
CA PHE A 109 -8.90 0.10 9.05
C PHE A 109 -9.02 -1.05 8.05
N LEU A 110 -8.88 -2.30 8.49
CA LEU A 110 -8.99 -3.47 7.62
C LEU A 110 -10.40 -3.63 7.02
N SER A 111 -11.46 -3.40 7.81
CA SER A 111 -12.83 -3.50 7.31
C SER A 111 -13.16 -2.43 6.27
N GLN A 112 -12.68 -1.18 6.46
CA GLN A 112 -12.87 -0.12 5.49
C GLN A 112 -12.04 -0.36 4.21
N SER A 113 -10.83 -0.89 4.35
CA SER A 113 -9.99 -1.30 3.22
C SER A 113 -10.69 -2.34 2.34
N ASP A 114 -11.25 -3.37 2.95
CA ASP A 114 -11.95 -4.45 2.22
C ASP A 114 -13.20 -3.92 1.51
N GLY A 115 -14.03 -3.15 2.22
CA GLY A 115 -15.27 -2.63 1.67
C GLY A 115 -15.06 -1.69 0.49
N ILE A 116 -14.12 -0.73 0.58
CA ILE A 116 -13.82 0.20 -0.53
C ILE A 116 -13.27 -0.57 -1.73
N PHE A 117 -12.35 -1.51 -1.49
CA PHE A 117 -11.73 -2.29 -2.57
C PHE A 117 -12.75 -3.20 -3.28
N GLU A 118 -13.68 -3.81 -2.53
CA GLU A 118 -14.75 -4.65 -3.09
C GLU A 118 -15.76 -3.81 -3.91
N GLU A 119 -16.15 -2.65 -3.43
CA GLU A 119 -17.01 -1.71 -4.17
C GLU A 119 -16.35 -1.28 -5.49
N LEU A 120 -15.03 -1.05 -5.47
CA LEU A 120 -14.30 -0.57 -6.64
C LEU A 120 -14.00 -1.68 -7.66
N LEU A 121 -13.51 -2.83 -7.19
CA LEU A 121 -12.99 -3.89 -8.05
C LEU A 121 -13.84 -5.17 -8.07
N GLY A 122 -14.89 -5.25 -7.22
CA GLY A 122 -15.78 -6.40 -7.16
C GLY A 122 -15.17 -7.65 -6.54
N GLN A 123 -14.07 -7.49 -5.80
CA GLN A 123 -13.35 -8.55 -5.10
C GLN A 123 -12.79 -8.02 -3.78
N SER A 124 -12.71 -8.90 -2.76
CA SER A 124 -12.01 -8.56 -1.51
C SER A 124 -10.52 -8.32 -1.76
N VAL A 125 -9.95 -7.28 -1.13
CA VAL A 125 -8.50 -7.02 -1.16
C VAL A 125 -7.71 -8.16 -0.51
N PHE A 126 -8.34 -8.95 0.36
CA PHE A 126 -7.75 -10.09 1.06
C PHE A 126 -7.97 -11.42 0.34
N THR A 127 -8.41 -11.39 -0.92
CA THR A 127 -8.57 -12.62 -1.72
C THR A 127 -7.23 -13.28 -2.01
N ARG A 128 -7.22 -14.63 -2.00
CA ARG A 128 -6.07 -15.46 -2.38
C ARG A 128 -6.39 -16.39 -3.54
N ARG A 129 -7.63 -16.39 -4.00
CA ARG A 129 -8.06 -17.24 -5.09
C ARG A 129 -7.45 -16.72 -6.38
N PRO A 130 -6.65 -17.52 -7.12
CA PRO A 130 -6.00 -17.06 -8.35
C PRO A 130 -6.99 -16.41 -9.34
N GLN A 131 -8.19 -17.00 -9.50
CA GLN A 131 -9.21 -16.47 -10.40
C GLN A 131 -9.70 -15.06 -9.99
N ASN A 132 -9.71 -14.75 -8.69
CA ASN A 132 -10.10 -13.44 -8.20
C ASN A 132 -8.96 -12.43 -8.36
N LEU A 133 -7.72 -12.85 -8.11
CA LEU A 133 -6.53 -12.03 -8.36
C LEU A 133 -6.41 -11.69 -9.86
N ASP A 134 -6.68 -12.65 -10.75
CA ASP A 134 -6.73 -12.41 -12.20
C ASP A 134 -7.83 -11.42 -12.60
N LYS A 135 -9.00 -11.45 -11.93
CA LYS A 135 -10.06 -10.47 -12.17
C LYS A 135 -9.63 -9.07 -11.73
N VAL A 136 -9.01 -8.96 -10.54
CA VAL A 136 -8.46 -7.69 -10.04
C VAL A 136 -7.42 -7.16 -11.03
N GLY A 137 -6.45 -7.97 -11.42
CA GLY A 137 -5.39 -7.58 -12.36
C GLY A 137 -5.95 -7.07 -13.68
N ARG A 138 -6.87 -7.82 -14.32
CA ARG A 138 -7.50 -7.37 -15.58
C ARG A 138 -8.27 -6.07 -15.43
N LYS A 139 -8.96 -5.86 -14.29
CA LYS A 139 -9.69 -4.61 -14.06
C LYS A 139 -8.75 -3.43 -13.88
N LEU A 140 -7.64 -3.61 -13.15
CA LEU A 140 -6.59 -2.59 -13.01
C LEU A 140 -5.91 -2.29 -14.36
N ASP A 141 -5.62 -3.31 -15.16
CA ASP A 141 -5.06 -3.13 -16.52
C ASP A 141 -6.01 -2.34 -17.42
N SER A 142 -7.31 -2.56 -17.30
CA SER A 142 -8.33 -1.82 -18.07
C SER A 142 -8.50 -0.38 -17.58
N ILE A 143 -8.42 -0.14 -16.25
CA ILE A 143 -8.53 1.21 -15.70
C ILE A 143 -7.32 2.07 -16.08
N PHE A 144 -6.11 1.51 -16.01
CA PHE A 144 -4.85 2.21 -16.23
C PHE A 144 -4.13 1.76 -17.50
N GLU A 145 -4.88 1.58 -18.61
CA GLU A 145 -4.35 1.04 -19.88
C GLU A 145 -3.15 1.85 -20.38
N THR A 146 -3.21 3.17 -20.29
CA THR A 146 -2.16 4.09 -20.75
C THR A 146 -1.19 4.52 -19.65
N ASP A 147 -1.51 4.32 -18.37
CA ASP A 147 -0.65 4.69 -17.23
C ASP A 147 0.09 3.50 -16.64
N SER A 148 1.26 3.21 -17.20
CA SER A 148 2.11 2.10 -16.74
C SER A 148 2.61 2.26 -15.30
N ILE A 149 2.70 3.49 -14.77
CA ILE A 149 3.15 3.77 -13.41
C ILE A 149 2.03 3.42 -12.43
N ARG A 150 0.81 3.94 -12.64
CA ARG A 150 -0.36 3.60 -11.81
C ARG A 150 -0.65 2.10 -11.87
N ARG A 151 -0.54 1.48 -13.03
CA ARG A 151 -0.69 0.04 -13.20
C ARG A 151 0.33 -0.75 -12.38
N ALA A 152 1.60 -0.33 -12.33
CA ALA A 152 2.62 -0.97 -11.50
C ALA A 152 2.35 -0.79 -10.00
N ILE A 153 1.93 0.41 -9.59
CA ILE A 153 1.59 0.72 -8.19
C ILE A 153 0.40 -0.12 -7.71
N PHE A 154 -0.70 -0.08 -8.42
CA PHE A 154 -1.93 -0.74 -8.00
C PHE A 154 -1.93 -2.25 -8.30
N GLY A 155 -1.10 -2.71 -9.23
CA GLY A 155 -0.80 -4.13 -9.44
C GLY A 155 -0.20 -4.82 -8.21
N LEU A 156 0.34 -4.06 -7.25
CA LEU A 156 0.82 -4.57 -5.97
C LEU A 156 -0.29 -5.20 -5.11
N PHE A 157 -1.56 -4.86 -5.33
CA PHE A 157 -2.69 -5.53 -4.66
C PHE A 157 -2.88 -6.99 -5.13
N CYS A 158 -2.28 -7.39 -6.25
CA CYS A 158 -2.28 -8.76 -6.72
C CYS A 158 -1.10 -9.59 -6.17
N LYS A 159 -0.20 -8.99 -5.37
CA LYS A 159 0.95 -9.69 -4.77
C LYS A 159 0.57 -10.35 -3.45
N GLU A 160 1.34 -11.38 -3.08
CA GLU A 160 1.22 -12.00 -1.77
C GLU A 160 1.50 -11.00 -0.65
N SER A 161 0.64 -10.98 0.35
CA SER A 161 0.78 -10.12 1.52
C SER A 161 0.38 -10.86 2.80
N PRO A 162 0.87 -10.45 3.98
CA PRO A 162 0.50 -11.03 5.26
C PRO A 162 -0.99 -10.91 5.56
N TYR A 163 -1.63 -9.85 5.07
CA TYR A 163 -3.07 -9.61 5.29
C TYR A 163 -3.95 -10.72 4.74
N SER A 164 -3.60 -11.27 3.58
CA SER A 164 -4.36 -12.31 2.89
C SER A 164 -3.85 -13.73 3.15
N ALA A 165 -2.71 -13.91 3.80
CA ALA A 165 -2.14 -15.22 4.07
C ALA A 165 -3.06 -16.07 4.96
N LYS A 166 -2.90 -17.41 4.91
CA LYS A 166 -3.60 -18.29 5.84
C LYS A 166 -3.12 -18.03 7.27
N SER A 167 -4.04 -17.96 8.23
CA SER A 167 -3.67 -17.72 9.62
C SER A 167 -2.75 -18.79 10.19
N ASP A 168 -2.86 -20.04 9.73
CA ASP A 168 -2.04 -21.18 10.12
C ASP A 168 -0.64 -21.21 9.46
N SER A 169 -0.39 -20.34 8.48
CA SER A 169 0.94 -20.22 7.83
C SER A 169 1.96 -19.48 8.69
N PHE A 170 1.53 -18.84 9.78
CA PHE A 170 2.41 -18.04 10.63
C PHE A 170 2.88 -18.83 11.85
N SER A 171 4.18 -18.74 12.16
CA SER A 171 4.72 -19.14 13.46
C SER A 171 4.43 -18.08 14.52
N LYS A 172 4.62 -18.43 15.79
CA LYS A 172 4.53 -17.47 16.90
C LYS A 172 5.41 -16.24 16.72
N ASP A 173 6.58 -16.40 16.08
CA ASP A 173 7.56 -15.35 15.91
C ASP A 173 7.26 -14.41 14.73
N ASP A 174 6.50 -14.90 13.74
CA ASP A 174 6.17 -14.15 12.52
C ASP A 174 4.97 -13.21 12.72
N LYS A 175 4.05 -13.55 13.61
CA LYS A 175 2.75 -12.88 13.76
C LYS A 175 2.82 -11.44 14.26
N ALA A 176 3.86 -11.07 15.02
CA ALA A 176 4.06 -9.72 15.51
C ALA A 176 4.57 -8.74 14.44
N LYS A 177 4.97 -9.24 13.26
CA LYS A 177 5.63 -8.44 12.23
C LYS A 177 4.67 -7.76 11.25
N SER A 178 3.48 -8.33 11.05
CA SER A 178 2.50 -7.81 10.09
C SER A 178 1.10 -8.30 10.43
N PRO A 179 0.06 -7.47 10.24
CA PRO A 179 -1.30 -7.86 10.55
C PRO A 179 -1.80 -8.92 9.56
N ASN A 180 -2.43 -9.97 10.09
CA ASN A 180 -3.14 -10.98 9.30
C ASN A 180 -4.64 -10.80 9.50
N ARG A 181 -5.37 -10.40 8.44
CA ARG A 181 -6.80 -10.11 8.53
C ARG A 181 -7.61 -11.32 9.01
N ASN A 182 -7.30 -12.50 8.50
CA ASN A 182 -8.06 -13.70 8.86
C ASN A 182 -7.84 -14.06 10.33
N GLY A 183 -6.58 -14.07 10.80
CA GLY A 183 -6.26 -14.33 12.18
C GLY A 183 -6.89 -13.32 13.14
N ILE A 184 -6.85 -12.04 12.80
CA ILE A 184 -7.40 -10.96 13.62
C ILE A 184 -8.92 -11.05 13.73
N LEU A 185 -9.63 -11.08 12.60
CA LEU A 185 -11.11 -11.00 12.61
C LEU A 185 -11.78 -12.32 13.03
N HIS A 186 -11.09 -13.45 12.96
CA HIS A 186 -11.58 -14.73 13.46
C HIS A 186 -11.11 -15.04 14.89
N GLY A 187 -10.36 -14.14 15.53
CA GLY A 187 -9.87 -14.32 16.91
C GLY A 187 -8.91 -15.49 17.05
N ASP A 188 -8.12 -15.79 16.03
CA ASP A 188 -7.15 -16.88 16.05
C ASP A 188 -6.08 -16.61 17.12
N TYR A 189 -5.91 -17.54 18.06
CA TYR A 189 -4.98 -17.41 19.19
C TYR A 189 -3.53 -17.15 18.77
N ARG A 190 -3.16 -17.48 17.55
CA ARG A 190 -1.83 -17.22 16.97
C ARG A 190 -1.60 -15.74 16.63
N HIS A 191 -2.64 -14.94 16.60
CA HIS A 191 -2.62 -13.55 16.17
C HIS A 191 -3.11 -12.55 17.25
N LEU A 192 -3.17 -12.97 18.52
CA LEU A 192 -3.66 -12.09 19.62
C LEU A 192 -2.75 -10.89 19.90
N ASP A 193 -1.51 -10.91 19.46
CA ASP A 193 -0.48 -9.88 19.62
C ASP A 193 -0.43 -8.88 18.46
N TYR A 194 -1.46 -8.83 17.60
CA TYR A 194 -1.50 -7.95 16.43
C TYR A 194 -1.54 -6.44 16.77
N GLY A 195 -1.98 -6.07 17.96
CA GLY A 195 -2.24 -4.71 18.41
C GLY A 195 -0.97 -3.87 18.63
N THR A 196 -0.10 -3.75 17.64
CA THR A 196 1.13 -2.98 17.70
C THR A 196 1.02 -1.68 16.91
N TYR A 197 1.84 -0.68 17.28
CA TYR A 197 1.96 0.58 16.54
C TYR A 197 2.31 0.34 15.07
N MET A 198 3.33 -0.48 14.82
CA MET A 198 3.77 -0.86 13.48
C MET A 198 2.62 -1.44 12.63
N ASN A 199 1.85 -2.36 13.18
CA ASN A 199 0.73 -2.97 12.47
C ASN A 199 -0.41 -1.97 12.20
N SER A 200 -0.63 -1.00 13.10
CA SER A 200 -1.60 0.06 12.87
C SER A 200 -1.13 1.00 11.75
N CYS A 201 0.16 1.39 11.71
CA CYS A 201 0.73 2.18 10.61
C CYS A 201 0.60 1.46 9.26
N LYS A 202 0.92 0.17 9.22
CA LYS A 202 0.75 -0.67 8.01
C LYS A 202 -0.71 -0.70 7.55
N SER A 203 -1.67 -0.81 8.47
CA SER A 203 -3.10 -0.83 8.14
C SER A 203 -3.61 0.52 7.63
N ILE A 204 -3.07 1.63 8.15
CA ILE A 204 -3.32 2.99 7.63
C ILE A 204 -2.77 3.12 6.21
N CYS A 205 -1.55 2.65 5.95
CA CYS A 205 -0.97 2.67 4.61
C CYS A 205 -1.78 1.85 3.60
N LEU A 206 -2.30 0.68 3.99
CA LEU A 206 -3.18 -0.13 3.14
C LEU A 206 -4.45 0.65 2.78
N LEU A 207 -5.16 1.22 3.76
CA LEU A 207 -6.37 2.00 3.53
C LEU A 207 -6.08 3.22 2.65
N SER A 208 -4.99 3.94 2.91
CA SER A 208 -4.59 5.11 2.12
C SER A 208 -4.30 4.76 0.67
N SER A 209 -3.63 3.61 0.43
CA SER A 209 -3.35 3.13 -0.92
C SER A 209 -4.63 2.77 -1.69
N ILE A 210 -5.63 2.21 -1.01
CA ILE A 210 -6.94 1.87 -1.61
C ILE A 210 -7.75 3.13 -1.92
N ILE A 211 -7.77 4.11 -1.02
CA ILE A 211 -8.42 5.41 -1.27
C ILE A 211 -7.71 6.13 -2.44
N TRP A 212 -6.40 6.00 -2.55
CA TRP A 212 -5.68 6.55 -3.69
C TRP A 212 -6.05 5.86 -5.01
N LEU A 213 -6.18 4.53 -5.01
CA LEU A 213 -6.70 3.80 -6.17
C LEU A 213 -8.10 4.29 -6.58
N MET A 214 -8.98 4.51 -5.61
CA MET A 214 -10.32 5.03 -5.84
C MET A 214 -10.29 6.42 -6.50
N SER A 215 -9.50 7.35 -5.98
CA SER A 215 -9.34 8.68 -6.55
C SER A 215 -8.72 8.65 -7.95
N ALA A 216 -7.69 7.82 -8.16
CA ALA A 216 -7.06 7.64 -9.46
C ALA A 216 -8.00 7.05 -10.53
N HIS A 217 -8.88 6.12 -10.12
CA HIS A 217 -9.90 5.57 -11.03
C HIS A 217 -10.91 6.63 -11.49
N GLU A 218 -11.32 7.54 -10.61
CA GLU A 218 -12.23 8.63 -10.97
C GLU A 218 -11.60 9.65 -11.91
N GLU A 219 -10.31 9.95 -11.70
CA GLU A 219 -9.56 10.81 -12.63
C GLU A 219 -9.55 10.22 -14.04
N GLU A 220 -9.35 8.90 -14.21
CA GLU A 220 -9.39 8.24 -15.53
C GLU A 220 -10.78 8.26 -16.19
N GLN A 221 -11.86 8.28 -15.39
CA GLN A 221 -13.23 8.38 -15.94
C GLN A 221 -13.58 9.78 -16.44
N THR A 222 -12.86 10.80 -16.00
CA THR A 222 -13.11 12.22 -16.33
C THR A 222 -12.15 12.77 -17.39
N SER A 223 -11.14 12.00 -17.78
CA SER A 223 -10.11 12.35 -18.76
C SER A 223 -10.48 11.86 -20.17
#